data_d69efe48744d86675c0b8332c3276f3c
#
_entry.id   d69efe48744d86675c0b8332c3276f3c
#
_cell.length_a   1.000
_cell.length_b   1.000
_cell.length_c   1.000
_cell.angle_alpha   90.00
_cell.angle_beta   90.00
_cell.angle_gamma   90.00
#
_symmetry.space_group_name_H-M   'P 1'
#
loop_
_entity.id
_entity.type
_entity.pdbx_description
1 polymer ?
#
loop_
_entity_poly.entity_id
_entity_poly.type
_entity_poly.pdbx_seq_one_letter_code
_entity_poly.pdbx_strand_id
1 'polypeptide(L)'
;MKYRVFDPSKLERRQNYRFMVGAIVPRPIAWVSTISREGVSNLAPFSFFSCVCHSPPMLSISVGEKEGEFKHTVKNILETRGYVIHTVVNGFEQQMNQTSANLSEDESEFDDARLGAVPADLVPA
;
A
#
# COMPACT_ATOMS: atom_id res chain seq x y z
N MET A 1 10.13 -37.72 7.36
CA MET A 1 10.08 -36.30 6.98
C MET A 1 10.27 -35.46 8.24
N LYS A 2 11.23 -34.53 8.27
CA LYS A 2 11.38 -33.60 9.40
C LYS A 2 10.56 -32.32 9.09
N TYR A 3 9.63 -31.97 9.96
CA TYR A 3 8.85 -30.74 9.88
C TYR A 3 9.18 -29.82 11.06
N ARG A 4 8.90 -28.55 10.89
CA ARG A 4 9.06 -27.54 11.92
C ARG A 4 7.70 -26.91 12.22
N VAL A 5 7.35 -26.84 13.48
CA VAL A 5 6.12 -26.20 13.94
C VAL A 5 6.45 -24.78 14.36
N PHE A 6 5.65 -23.83 13.87
CA PHE A 6 5.71 -22.44 14.28
C PHE A 6 4.40 -22.08 14.98
N ASP A 7 4.52 -21.53 16.18
CA ASP A 7 3.40 -21.00 16.95
C ASP A 7 3.45 -19.47 16.87
N PRO A 8 2.57 -18.81 16.10
CA PRO A 8 2.60 -17.35 15.93
C PRO A 8 2.44 -16.58 17.24
N SER A 9 1.78 -17.18 18.25
CA SER A 9 1.58 -16.54 19.56
C SER A 9 2.87 -16.40 20.35
N LYS A 10 3.89 -17.18 20.01
CA LYS A 10 5.22 -17.19 20.65
C LYS A 10 6.28 -16.42 19.89
N LEU A 11 5.90 -15.83 18.75
CA LEU A 11 6.80 -15.05 17.91
C LEU A 11 6.57 -13.55 18.12
N GLU A 12 7.64 -12.79 18.08
CA GLU A 12 7.55 -11.33 18.04
C GLU A 12 6.86 -10.85 16.75
N ARG A 13 6.23 -9.66 16.79
CA ARG A 13 5.58 -9.02 15.62
C ARG A 13 6.46 -9.03 14.37
N ARG A 14 7.76 -8.69 14.52
CA ARG A 14 8.72 -8.67 13.42
C ARG A 14 9.01 -10.06 12.83
N GLN A 15 9.04 -11.09 13.69
CA GLN A 15 9.25 -12.48 13.24
C GLN A 15 8.03 -13.00 12.49
N ASN A 16 6.82 -12.75 13.00
CA ASN A 16 5.57 -13.07 12.30
C ASN A 16 5.51 -12.38 10.94
N TYR A 17 5.83 -11.10 10.86
CA TYR A 17 5.89 -10.36 9.60
C TYR A 17 6.86 -11.01 8.61
N ARG A 18 8.10 -11.29 9.02
CA ARG A 18 9.11 -11.94 8.17
C ARG A 18 8.67 -13.33 7.70
N PHE A 19 8.02 -14.08 8.57
CA PHE A 19 7.47 -15.39 8.21
C PHE A 19 6.41 -15.27 7.12
N MET A 20 5.45 -14.37 7.29
CA MET A 20 4.37 -14.15 6.32
C MET A 20 4.89 -13.69 4.96
N VAL A 21 5.79 -12.69 4.94
CA VAL A 21 6.33 -12.16 3.68
C VAL A 21 7.29 -13.14 2.98
N GLY A 22 7.92 -14.04 3.72
CA GLY A 22 8.78 -15.09 3.16
C GLY A 22 8.01 -16.31 2.67
N ALA A 23 6.84 -16.61 3.27
CA ALA A 23 6.01 -17.76 2.89
C ALA A 23 5.14 -17.47 1.66
N ILE A 24 4.78 -16.21 1.42
CA ILE A 24 3.92 -15.81 0.31
C ILE A 24 4.73 -14.95 -0.67
N VAL A 25 5.28 -15.60 -1.70
CA VAL A 25 6.14 -14.99 -2.73
C VAL A 25 5.83 -15.65 -4.08
N PRO A 26 5.69 -14.87 -5.17
CA PRO A 26 5.63 -13.42 -5.22
C PRO A 26 4.31 -12.85 -4.68
N ARG A 27 4.32 -11.60 -4.25
CA ARG A 27 3.11 -10.85 -3.91
C ARG A 27 2.86 -9.77 -4.97
N PRO A 28 1.62 -9.58 -5.42
CA PRO A 28 1.28 -8.43 -6.25
C PRO A 28 1.41 -7.14 -5.44
N ILE A 29 1.69 -6.04 -6.11
CA ILE A 29 1.76 -4.71 -5.52
C ILE A 29 0.54 -3.89 -5.95
N ALA A 30 -0.23 -3.41 -4.97
CA ALA A 30 -1.15 -2.31 -5.18
C ALA A 30 -0.38 -1.00 -4.98
N TRP A 31 -0.19 -0.23 -6.04
CA TRP A 31 0.39 1.09 -5.96
C TRP A 31 -0.77 2.09 -5.88
N VAL A 32 -1.03 2.60 -4.67
CA VAL A 32 -2.28 3.29 -4.35
C VAL A 32 -2.07 4.79 -4.30
N SER A 33 -2.80 5.53 -5.13
CA SER A 33 -2.93 6.98 -5.00
C SER A 33 -4.16 7.36 -4.20
N THR A 34 -4.02 8.42 -3.43
CA THR A 34 -5.07 9.08 -2.66
C THR A 34 -4.82 10.58 -2.63
N ILE A 35 -5.82 11.35 -2.22
CA ILE A 35 -5.68 12.80 -2.02
C ILE A 35 -6.20 13.17 -0.64
N SER A 36 -5.53 14.08 0.07
CA SER A 36 -6.02 14.64 1.33
C SER A 36 -7.13 15.68 1.10
N ARG A 37 -7.80 16.12 2.15
CA ARG A 37 -8.78 17.22 2.06
C ARG A 37 -8.15 18.54 1.65
N GLU A 38 -6.88 18.73 1.95
CA GLU A 38 -6.08 19.91 1.60
C GLU A 38 -5.57 19.86 0.15
N GLY A 39 -5.81 18.75 -0.56
CA GLY A 39 -5.41 18.57 -1.95
C GLY A 39 -4.00 18.03 -2.15
N VAL A 40 -3.36 17.52 -1.09
CA VAL A 40 -2.06 16.87 -1.19
C VAL A 40 -2.23 15.43 -1.69
N SER A 41 -1.63 15.11 -2.82
CA SER A 41 -1.64 13.74 -3.38
C SER A 41 -0.61 12.86 -2.69
N ASN A 42 -1.00 11.62 -2.41
CA ASN A 42 -0.18 10.60 -1.79
C ASN A 42 -0.14 9.35 -2.69
N LEU A 43 1.01 8.71 -2.77
CA LEU A 43 1.22 7.49 -3.57
C LEU A 43 2.07 6.50 -2.79
N ALA A 44 1.52 5.32 -2.49
CA ALA A 44 2.23 4.32 -1.69
C ALA A 44 2.02 2.88 -2.18
N PRO A 45 3.06 2.03 -2.15
CA PRO A 45 2.97 0.62 -2.54
C PRO A 45 2.58 -0.27 -1.36
N PHE A 46 1.67 -1.23 -1.62
CA PHE A 46 1.23 -2.23 -0.66
C PHE A 46 1.30 -3.62 -1.25
N SER A 47 2.00 -4.53 -0.58
CA SER A 47 2.18 -5.91 -1.02
C SER A 47 1.25 -6.92 -0.33
N PHE A 48 0.48 -6.51 0.66
CA PHE A 48 -0.62 -7.32 1.20
C PHE A 48 -1.89 -6.98 0.42
N PHE A 49 -1.93 -7.47 -0.83
CA PHE A 49 -2.93 -7.14 -1.84
C PHE A 49 -3.43 -8.40 -2.53
N SER A 50 -4.75 -8.51 -2.73
CA SER A 50 -5.35 -9.66 -3.41
C SER A 50 -6.73 -9.34 -3.99
N CYS A 51 -7.13 -10.12 -5.01
CA CYS A 51 -8.52 -10.24 -5.42
C CYS A 51 -9.32 -11.00 -4.35
N VAL A 52 -10.51 -10.51 -4.02
CA VAL A 52 -11.42 -11.14 -3.06
C VAL A 52 -12.63 -11.74 -3.76
N CYS A 53 -13.26 -11.01 -4.68
CA CYS A 53 -14.46 -11.43 -5.38
C CYS A 53 -14.51 -10.83 -6.79
N HIS A 54 -15.12 -11.54 -7.74
CA HIS A 54 -15.30 -11.06 -9.11
C HIS A 54 -16.68 -10.45 -9.36
N SER A 55 -17.67 -10.78 -8.52
CA SER A 55 -19.03 -10.23 -8.62
C SER A 55 -19.65 -10.02 -7.23
N PRO A 56 -19.75 -8.76 -6.75
CA PRO A 56 -19.12 -7.58 -7.33
C PRO A 56 -17.60 -7.67 -7.34
N PRO A 57 -16.89 -6.94 -8.23
CA PRO A 57 -15.44 -6.95 -8.25
C PRO A 57 -14.89 -6.27 -6.99
N MET A 58 -14.15 -7.05 -6.19
CA MET A 58 -13.57 -6.57 -4.93
C MET A 58 -12.10 -6.93 -4.83
N LEU A 59 -11.33 -5.96 -4.35
CA LEU A 59 -9.91 -6.10 -4.03
C LEU A 59 -9.71 -5.86 -2.54
N SER A 60 -8.72 -6.50 -1.94
CA SER A 60 -8.30 -6.21 -0.57
C SER A 60 -6.88 -5.67 -0.53
N ILE A 61 -6.67 -4.64 0.26
CA ILE A 61 -5.37 -4.09 0.58
C ILE A 61 -5.27 -4.01 2.10
N SER A 62 -4.23 -4.62 2.68
CA SER A 62 -3.96 -4.44 4.10
C SER A 62 -2.89 -3.36 4.27
N VAL A 63 -3.28 -2.27 4.92
CA VAL A 63 -2.41 -1.15 5.24
C VAL A 63 -2.04 -1.23 6.72
N GLY A 64 -0.76 -1.47 7.01
CA GLY A 64 -0.28 -1.52 8.39
C GLY A 64 -0.24 -0.14 9.04
N GLU A 65 -0.28 -0.13 10.36
CA GLU A 65 -0.05 1.07 11.17
C GLU A 65 1.44 1.39 11.27
N LYS A 66 1.73 2.66 11.45
CA LYS A 66 3.07 3.18 11.78
C LYS A 66 3.00 3.82 13.17
N GLU A 67 3.76 3.26 14.13
CA GLU A 67 3.83 3.77 15.50
C GLU A 67 2.47 3.92 16.21
N GLY A 68 1.50 3.07 15.83
CA GLY A 68 0.14 3.10 16.36
C GLY A 68 -0.81 4.05 15.65
N GLU A 69 -0.36 4.72 14.59
CA GLU A 69 -1.18 5.63 13.78
C GLU A 69 -1.47 5.09 12.39
N PHE A 70 -2.58 5.51 11.81
CA PHE A 70 -2.89 5.23 10.42
C PHE A 70 -1.91 5.95 9.48
N LYS A 71 -1.48 5.27 8.43
CA LYS A 71 -0.74 5.89 7.33
C LYS A 71 -1.61 6.88 6.56
N HIS A 72 -0.99 7.85 5.89
CA HIS A 72 -1.66 8.89 5.10
C HIS A 72 -2.68 8.30 4.13
N THR A 73 -2.36 7.21 3.44
CA THR A 73 -3.28 6.49 2.56
C THR A 73 -4.61 6.14 3.25
N VAL A 74 -4.58 5.62 4.49
CA VAL A 74 -5.80 5.26 5.22
C VAL A 74 -6.54 6.52 5.66
N LYS A 75 -5.83 7.52 6.19
CA LYS A 75 -6.45 8.81 6.58
C LYS A 75 -7.18 9.41 5.39
N ASN A 76 -6.53 9.54 4.24
CA ASN A 76 -7.12 10.10 3.03
C ASN A 76 -8.36 9.31 2.56
N ILE A 77 -8.29 7.97 2.51
CA ILE A 77 -9.43 7.13 2.11
C ILE A 77 -10.63 7.32 3.04
N LEU A 78 -10.40 7.40 4.35
CA LEU A 78 -11.48 7.60 5.32
C LEU A 78 -12.14 8.97 5.17
N GLU A 79 -11.38 9.99 4.77
CA GLU A 79 -11.85 11.36 4.63
C GLU A 79 -12.49 11.64 3.28
N THR A 80 -11.86 11.21 2.20
CA THR A 80 -12.28 11.55 0.83
C THR A 80 -13.11 10.46 0.16
N ARG A 81 -13.08 9.23 0.71
CA ARG A 81 -13.79 8.06 0.17
C ARG A 81 -13.36 7.65 -1.24
N GLY A 82 -12.16 8.09 -1.67
CA GLY A 82 -11.61 7.80 -2.99
C GLY A 82 -10.18 7.27 -2.92
N TYR A 83 -9.84 6.42 -3.87
CA TYR A 83 -8.47 5.97 -4.15
C TYR A 83 -8.40 5.31 -5.52
N VAL A 84 -7.20 5.27 -6.10
CA VAL A 84 -6.94 4.50 -7.32
C VAL A 84 -5.82 3.49 -7.06
N ILE A 85 -5.98 2.30 -7.61
CA ILE A 85 -4.94 1.26 -7.60
C ILE A 85 -4.29 1.22 -8.97
N HIS A 86 -3.00 1.48 -9.00
CA HIS A 86 -2.18 1.37 -10.20
C HIS A 86 -1.44 0.03 -10.22
N THR A 87 -1.35 -0.56 -11.40
CA THR A 87 -0.44 -1.69 -11.63
C THR A 87 0.95 -1.14 -11.91
N VAL A 88 1.95 -1.63 -11.18
CA VAL A 88 3.35 -1.28 -11.45
C VAL A 88 3.77 -1.98 -12.74
N VAL A 89 4.01 -1.19 -13.79
CA VAL A 89 4.50 -1.69 -15.07
C VAL A 89 6.02 -1.66 -15.13
N ASN A 90 6.58 -2.46 -16.02
CA ASN A 90 8.03 -2.54 -16.21
C ASN A 90 8.64 -1.15 -16.47
N GLY A 91 9.73 -0.84 -15.78
CA GLY A 91 10.42 0.44 -15.84
C GLY A 91 10.05 1.44 -14.73
N PHE A 92 9.02 1.13 -13.91
CA PHE A 92 8.62 1.98 -12.77
C PHE A 92 8.97 1.40 -11.39
N GLU A 93 9.74 0.32 -11.34
CA GLU A 93 10.06 -0.38 -10.10
C GLU A 93 10.84 0.51 -9.12
N GLN A 94 11.73 1.36 -9.63
CA GLN A 94 12.53 2.27 -8.81
C GLN A 94 11.65 3.38 -8.21
N GLN A 95 10.82 4.01 -9.03
CA GLN A 95 9.89 5.05 -8.58
C GLN A 95 8.89 4.47 -7.56
N MET A 96 8.32 3.31 -7.86
CA MET A 96 7.42 2.62 -6.91
C MET A 96 8.12 2.34 -5.58
N ASN A 97 9.35 1.88 -5.60
CA ASN A 97 10.10 1.65 -4.36
C ASN A 97 10.41 2.96 -3.62
N GLN A 98 10.68 4.05 -4.34
CA GLN A 98 10.91 5.38 -3.77
C GLN A 98 9.66 5.88 -3.04
N THR A 99 8.45 5.68 -3.61
CA THR A 99 7.19 6.05 -2.96
C THR A 99 6.84 5.21 -1.71
N SER A 100 7.71 4.30 -1.29
CA SER A 100 7.61 3.63 0.02
C SER A 100 8.23 4.44 1.16
N ALA A 101 8.83 5.60 0.86
CA ALA A 101 9.42 6.51 1.85
C ALA A 101 8.37 7.04 2.83
N ASN A 102 8.84 7.46 4.00
CA ASN A 102 7.98 8.09 4.98
C ASN A 102 8.15 9.61 4.86
N LEU A 103 7.25 10.23 4.12
CA LEU A 103 7.17 11.67 3.99
C LEU A 103 6.24 12.28 5.05
N SER A 104 6.29 13.60 5.22
CA SER A 104 5.35 14.37 6.04
C SER A 104 3.98 14.51 5.35
N GLU A 105 2.95 14.96 6.07
CA GLU A 105 1.57 15.04 5.54
C GLU A 105 1.40 16.12 4.46
N ASP A 106 2.32 17.06 4.36
CA ASP A 106 2.37 18.16 3.38
C ASP A 106 3.28 17.86 2.17
N GLU A 107 3.93 16.69 2.15
CA GLU A 107 4.78 16.25 1.04
C GLU A 107 4.09 15.17 0.20
N SER A 108 4.36 15.19 -1.12
CA SER A 108 3.79 14.22 -2.07
C SER A 108 4.86 13.27 -2.59
N GLU A 109 4.60 11.97 -2.51
CA GLU A 109 5.47 10.95 -3.12
C GLU A 109 5.54 11.06 -4.65
N PHE A 110 4.54 11.67 -5.29
CA PHE A 110 4.60 11.96 -6.73
C PHE A 110 5.76 12.91 -7.05
N ASP A 111 5.91 13.96 -6.27
CA ASP A 111 6.98 14.95 -6.47
C ASP A 111 8.34 14.35 -6.13
N ASP A 112 8.46 13.63 -5.00
CA ASP A 112 9.70 12.97 -4.58
C ASP A 112 10.17 11.94 -5.62
N ALA A 113 9.27 11.12 -6.16
CA ALA A 113 9.57 10.12 -7.20
C ALA A 113 9.60 10.70 -8.62
N ARG A 114 9.39 12.01 -8.80
CA ARG A 114 9.33 12.70 -10.09
C ARG A 114 8.31 12.10 -11.06
N LEU A 115 7.14 11.79 -10.54
CA LEU A 115 6.01 11.23 -11.28
C LEU A 115 4.99 12.33 -11.59
N GLY A 116 4.47 12.34 -12.81
CA GLY A 116 3.33 13.18 -13.16
C GLY A 116 2.03 12.58 -12.62
N ALA A 117 1.27 13.38 -11.87
CA ALA A 117 -0.07 13.00 -11.44
C ALA A 117 -1.12 13.53 -12.42
N VAL A 118 -2.15 12.73 -12.68
CA VAL A 118 -3.34 13.12 -13.44
C VAL A 118 -4.55 12.86 -12.56
N PRO A 119 -5.48 13.82 -12.40
CA PRO A 119 -6.68 13.60 -11.62
C PRO A 119 -7.47 12.39 -12.12
N ALA A 120 -8.01 11.58 -11.20
CA ALA A 120 -8.86 10.47 -11.56
C ALA A 120 -10.27 10.96 -11.97
N ASP A 121 -10.89 10.28 -12.96
CA ASP A 121 -12.16 10.71 -13.53
C ASP A 121 -13.37 10.47 -12.61
N LEU A 122 -13.31 9.46 -11.75
CA LEU A 122 -14.48 8.97 -11.01
C LEU A 122 -14.39 9.15 -9.50
N VAL A 123 -13.22 9.36 -8.96
CA VAL A 123 -12.96 9.45 -7.51
C VAL A 123 -11.92 10.52 -7.21
N PRO A 124 -11.94 11.12 -6.01
CA PRO A 124 -10.85 11.99 -5.56
C PRO A 124 -9.60 11.14 -5.25
N ALA A 125 -8.61 11.18 -6.15
CA ALA A 125 -7.33 10.47 -5.99
C ALA A 125 -6.26 11.03 -6.94
#